data_265a43308b4f1294195adae73d1c567d
#
_entry.id   265a43308b4f1294195adae73d1c567d
#
_cell.length_a   1.000
_cell.length_b   1.000
_cell.length_c   1.000
_cell.angle_alpha   90.00
_cell.angle_beta   90.00
_cell.angle_gamma   90.00
#
_symmetry.space_group_name_H-M   'P 1'
#
loop_
_entity.id
_entity.type
_entity.pdbx_description
1 polymer ?
#
loop_
_entity_poly.entity_id
_entity_poly.type
_entity_poly.pdbx_seq_one_letter_code
_entity_poly.pdbx_strand_id
1 'polypeptide(L)'
;MATSRIYKSKNKVKNKAFIKKLDYDKLYKESIDNPQRFWSEQGKRLSWFKPYNKICDYSYDKNNLYIKWFEDGTLNASFNCLDRHVEKNPDSLAIIWEGDDPSSSKKITYKELLDEVCKLSNGLKSLGITKGDRVTIYMPMIPEAAVAMLACTRIGAIHSVVFGGFSPEALAGRLKDCDSKFIITADEGVRGGKIIPLKENVDKAISKLEDFKKCVVVKRTGNSITWNNQIDYWYHDLLDLSSDVCPPEEMSAEDPMFILYTSGSTGKPKGVLHTTGGYLVYASITHQYIFDCHNDDIYWCTADVGWVTGHSYII
;
A
#
# COMPACT_ATOMS: atom_id res chain seq x y z
N MET A 1 -19.48 -8.60 37.48
CA MET A 1 -19.86 -8.05 36.15
C MET A 1 -19.17 -6.69 36.04
N ALA A 2 -18.27 -6.52 35.09
CA ALA A 2 -17.64 -5.21 34.88
C ALA A 2 -18.70 -4.29 34.25
N THR A 3 -19.07 -3.21 34.97
CA THR A 3 -19.94 -2.17 34.44
C THR A 3 -19.21 -1.47 33.29
N SER A 4 -19.72 -1.63 32.07
CA SER A 4 -19.18 -0.95 30.89
C SER A 4 -19.30 0.57 31.10
N ARG A 5 -18.17 1.24 31.25
CA ARG A 5 -18.12 2.69 31.43
C ARG A 5 -18.41 3.34 30.06
N ILE A 6 -19.51 4.06 29.97
CA ILE A 6 -19.86 4.82 28.76
C ILE A 6 -19.17 6.18 28.81
N TYR A 7 -18.28 6.45 27.85
CA TYR A 7 -17.63 7.74 27.70
C TYR A 7 -18.39 8.58 26.67
N LYS A 8 -18.85 9.77 27.08
CA LYS A 8 -19.49 10.72 26.17
C LYS A 8 -18.44 11.44 25.34
N SER A 9 -18.61 11.50 24.02
CA SER A 9 -17.75 12.30 23.14
C SER A 9 -17.87 13.80 23.45
N LYS A 10 -16.75 14.54 23.33
CA LYS A 10 -16.73 15.99 23.55
C LYS A 10 -17.55 16.72 22.50
N ASN A 11 -18.27 17.78 22.86
CA ASN A 11 -19.13 18.55 21.94
C ASN A 11 -18.34 19.12 20.74
N LYS A 12 -17.07 19.53 20.93
CA LYS A 12 -16.21 20.02 19.84
C LYS A 12 -16.02 18.97 18.75
N VAL A 13 -15.83 17.70 19.09
CA VAL A 13 -15.70 16.58 18.15
C VAL A 13 -17.03 16.33 17.43
N LYS A 14 -18.14 16.26 18.20
CA LYS A 14 -19.48 16.04 17.62
C LYS A 14 -19.88 17.08 16.58
N ASN A 15 -19.50 18.34 16.77
CA ASN A 15 -19.90 19.42 15.88
C ASN A 15 -19.10 19.44 14.57
N LYS A 16 -17.87 18.92 14.58
CA LYS A 16 -16.98 18.85 13.41
C LYS A 16 -17.11 17.55 12.62
N ALA A 17 -17.67 16.49 13.23
CA ALA A 17 -17.72 15.17 12.59
C ALA A 17 -18.45 15.20 11.24
N PHE A 18 -17.86 14.57 10.22
CA PHE A 18 -18.47 14.39 8.89
C PHE A 18 -19.79 13.64 8.96
N ILE A 19 -19.87 12.65 9.86
CA ILE A 19 -21.02 11.76 9.99
C ILE A 19 -21.58 11.85 11.41
N LYS A 20 -22.82 12.26 11.55
CA LYS A 20 -23.59 12.21 12.80
C LYS A 20 -24.47 10.96 12.81
N LYS A 21 -25.06 10.65 13.97
CA LYS A 21 -25.89 9.45 14.14
C LYS A 21 -27.01 9.33 13.08
N LEU A 22 -27.71 10.42 12.81
CA LEU A 22 -28.79 10.43 11.80
C LEU A 22 -28.25 10.22 10.38
N ASP A 23 -27.10 10.80 10.07
CA ASP A 23 -26.45 10.63 8.77
C ASP A 23 -25.99 9.18 8.59
N TYR A 24 -25.39 8.60 9.65
CA TYR A 24 -24.99 7.19 9.65
C TYR A 24 -26.18 6.27 9.39
N ASP A 25 -27.27 6.43 10.13
CA ASP A 25 -28.46 5.57 10.00
C ASP A 25 -29.04 5.66 8.57
N LYS A 26 -29.07 6.86 7.99
CA LYS A 26 -29.51 7.10 6.62
C LYS A 26 -28.59 6.43 5.59
N LEU A 27 -27.27 6.66 5.70
CA LEU A 27 -26.28 6.10 4.79
C LEU A 27 -26.23 4.57 4.90
N TYR A 28 -26.30 4.04 6.12
CA TYR A 28 -26.35 2.59 6.33
C TYR A 28 -27.59 1.98 5.69
N LYS A 29 -28.77 2.58 5.91
CA LYS A 29 -30.00 2.11 5.26
C LYS A 29 -29.89 2.16 3.75
N GLU A 30 -29.35 3.23 3.17
CA GLU A 30 -29.16 3.36 1.72
C GLU A 30 -28.19 2.31 1.18
N SER A 31 -27.09 2.00 1.92
CA SER A 31 -26.13 0.99 1.50
C SER A 31 -26.70 -0.44 1.43
N ILE A 32 -27.76 -0.70 2.19
CA ILE A 32 -28.47 -2.00 2.18
C ILE A 32 -29.61 -2.02 1.17
N ASP A 33 -30.46 -0.97 1.16
CA ASP A 33 -31.66 -0.93 0.32
C ASP A 33 -31.34 -0.64 -1.15
N ASN A 34 -30.28 0.15 -1.42
CA ASN A 34 -29.89 0.61 -2.76
C ASN A 34 -28.36 0.56 -2.95
N PRO A 35 -27.71 -0.61 -2.83
CA PRO A 35 -26.23 -0.72 -2.85
C PRO A 35 -25.61 -0.19 -4.14
N GLN A 36 -26.24 -0.39 -5.29
CA GLN A 36 -25.77 0.12 -6.57
C GLN A 36 -25.66 1.65 -6.55
N ARG A 37 -26.67 2.34 -6.08
CA ARG A 37 -26.68 3.80 -5.98
C ARG A 37 -25.67 4.28 -4.94
N PHE A 38 -25.67 3.67 -3.76
CA PHE A 38 -24.74 4.04 -2.68
C PHE A 38 -23.29 3.97 -3.15
N TRP A 39 -22.86 2.82 -3.70
CA TRP A 39 -21.47 2.63 -4.13
C TRP A 39 -21.13 3.43 -5.39
N SER A 40 -22.10 3.71 -6.27
CA SER A 40 -21.90 4.63 -7.38
C SER A 40 -21.52 6.03 -6.88
N GLU A 41 -22.21 6.55 -5.86
CA GLU A 41 -21.84 7.84 -5.26
C GLU A 41 -20.49 7.80 -4.54
N GLN A 42 -20.18 6.71 -3.83
CA GLN A 42 -18.90 6.59 -3.16
C GLN A 42 -17.72 6.48 -4.13
N GLY A 43 -17.90 5.86 -5.28
CA GLY A 43 -16.86 5.76 -6.31
C GLY A 43 -16.43 7.12 -6.88
N LYS A 44 -17.28 8.15 -6.81
CA LYS A 44 -16.95 9.52 -7.24
C LYS A 44 -15.86 10.21 -6.41
N ARG A 45 -15.44 9.60 -5.30
CA ARG A 45 -14.33 10.06 -4.45
C ARG A 45 -12.98 9.97 -5.14
N LEU A 46 -12.87 9.07 -6.11
CA LEU A 46 -11.63 8.78 -6.84
C LEU A 46 -11.63 9.49 -8.19
N SER A 47 -10.43 9.72 -8.70
CA SER A 47 -10.21 10.16 -10.07
C SER A 47 -10.09 8.94 -10.97
N TRP A 48 -10.98 8.85 -11.95
CA TRP A 48 -11.03 7.77 -12.93
C TRP A 48 -10.52 8.26 -14.28
N PHE A 49 -9.67 7.49 -14.95
CA PHE A 49 -9.27 7.77 -16.33
C PHE A 49 -10.44 7.48 -17.27
N LYS A 50 -11.08 6.33 -17.10
CA LYS A 50 -12.35 6.00 -17.71
C LYS A 50 -13.41 5.81 -16.62
N PRO A 51 -14.50 6.60 -16.60
CA PRO A 51 -15.58 6.41 -15.65
C PRO A 51 -16.24 5.04 -15.78
N TYR A 52 -16.71 4.51 -14.65
CA TYR A 52 -17.46 3.25 -14.58
C TYR A 52 -18.94 3.46 -14.83
N ASN A 53 -19.62 2.42 -15.35
CA ASN A 53 -21.08 2.31 -15.43
C ASN A 53 -21.56 1.09 -14.64
N LYS A 54 -20.74 0.04 -14.57
CA LYS A 54 -21.01 -1.18 -13.79
C LYS A 54 -20.45 -1.01 -12.38
N ILE A 55 -21.34 -0.97 -11.39
CA ILE A 55 -20.93 -0.70 -10.00
C ILE A 55 -20.49 -1.97 -9.29
N CYS A 56 -21.35 -2.97 -9.26
CA CYS A 56 -21.09 -4.25 -8.64
C CYS A 56 -21.82 -5.35 -9.40
N ASP A 57 -21.10 -6.41 -9.72
CA ASP A 57 -21.63 -7.65 -10.26
C ASP A 57 -21.07 -8.82 -9.47
N TYR A 58 -21.93 -9.74 -9.05
CA TYR A 58 -21.50 -10.87 -8.26
C TYR A 58 -22.40 -12.07 -8.43
N SER A 59 -21.84 -13.25 -8.25
CA SER A 59 -22.57 -14.50 -8.14
C SER A 59 -22.03 -15.31 -6.96
N TYR A 60 -22.95 -15.84 -6.14
CA TYR A 60 -22.67 -16.82 -5.09
C TYR A 60 -23.04 -18.23 -5.52
N ASP A 61 -23.31 -18.46 -6.82
CA ASP A 61 -23.51 -19.80 -7.33
C ASP A 61 -22.23 -20.64 -7.13
N LYS A 62 -22.39 -21.86 -6.63
CA LYS A 62 -21.28 -22.76 -6.30
C LYS A 62 -20.34 -23.03 -7.49
N ASN A 63 -20.90 -23.04 -8.71
CA ASN A 63 -20.16 -23.34 -9.93
C ASN A 63 -19.68 -22.07 -10.66
N ASN A 64 -20.14 -20.88 -10.22
CA ASN A 64 -19.81 -19.60 -10.83
C ASN A 64 -19.71 -18.51 -9.76
N LEU A 65 -18.76 -18.66 -8.83
CA LEU A 65 -18.50 -17.70 -7.76
C LEU A 65 -17.61 -16.58 -8.25
N TYR A 66 -18.12 -15.34 -8.25
CA TYR A 66 -17.32 -14.16 -8.51
C TYR A 66 -17.91 -12.91 -7.83
N ILE A 67 -17.06 -11.90 -7.61
CA ILE A 67 -17.44 -10.57 -7.13
C ILE A 67 -16.58 -9.57 -7.90
N LYS A 68 -17.20 -8.59 -8.54
CA LYS A 68 -16.55 -7.55 -9.32
C LYS A 68 -17.09 -6.17 -8.93
N TRP A 69 -16.18 -5.21 -8.82
CA TRP A 69 -16.52 -3.83 -8.48
C TRP A 69 -15.98 -2.86 -9.53
N PHE A 70 -16.84 -1.98 -10.04
CA PHE A 70 -16.49 -0.93 -11.01
C PHE A 70 -15.78 -1.48 -12.27
N GLU A 71 -16.16 -2.66 -12.71
CA GLU A 71 -15.47 -3.53 -13.67
C GLU A 71 -15.06 -2.83 -14.98
N ASP A 72 -15.85 -1.87 -15.48
CA ASP A 72 -15.62 -1.16 -16.73
C ASP A 72 -14.93 0.20 -16.55
N GLY A 73 -14.57 0.56 -15.32
CA GLY A 73 -13.81 1.76 -15.00
C GLY A 73 -12.31 1.52 -14.99
N THR A 74 -11.53 2.56 -15.27
CA THR A 74 -10.06 2.52 -15.17
C THR A 74 -9.52 3.66 -14.33
N LEU A 75 -8.47 3.37 -13.56
CA LEU A 75 -7.83 4.30 -12.66
C LEU A 75 -6.39 3.85 -12.35
N ASN A 76 -5.67 4.64 -11.55
CA ASN A 76 -4.39 4.22 -10.96
C ASN A 76 -4.34 4.63 -9.48
N ALA A 77 -3.82 3.75 -8.63
CA ALA A 77 -3.74 4.02 -7.19
C ALA A 77 -2.73 5.14 -6.88
N SER A 78 -1.52 5.09 -7.45
CA SER A 78 -0.51 6.13 -7.26
C SER A 78 -1.03 7.51 -7.71
N PHE A 79 -1.73 7.59 -8.86
CA PHE A 79 -2.36 8.83 -9.31
C PHE A 79 -3.36 9.38 -8.28
N ASN A 80 -4.19 8.52 -7.74
CA ASN A 80 -5.19 8.91 -6.75
C ASN A 80 -4.58 9.32 -5.41
N CYS A 81 -3.44 8.76 -5.03
CA CYS A 81 -2.75 9.08 -3.78
C CYS A 81 -1.82 10.29 -3.91
N LEU A 82 -1.30 10.61 -5.11
CA LEU A 82 -0.26 11.62 -5.29
C LEU A 82 -0.65 12.72 -6.29
N ASP A 83 -0.79 12.40 -7.57
CA ASP A 83 -0.87 13.40 -8.66
C ASP A 83 -1.98 14.41 -8.43
N ARG A 84 -3.20 13.96 -8.13
CA ARG A 84 -4.36 14.84 -7.86
C ARG A 84 -4.18 15.75 -6.63
N HIS A 85 -3.26 15.41 -5.73
CA HIS A 85 -2.92 16.23 -4.56
C HIS A 85 -1.83 17.22 -4.89
N VAL A 86 -0.81 16.81 -5.65
CA VAL A 86 0.26 17.70 -6.16
C VAL A 86 -0.32 18.82 -7.03
N GLU A 87 -1.31 18.52 -7.87
CA GLU A 87 -2.02 19.53 -8.68
C GLU A 87 -2.64 20.65 -7.85
N LYS A 88 -3.06 20.36 -6.62
CA LYS A 88 -3.75 21.30 -5.74
C LYS A 88 -2.81 21.97 -4.74
N ASN A 89 -1.97 21.18 -4.08
CA ASN A 89 -1.15 21.60 -2.95
C ASN A 89 0.18 20.82 -2.92
N PRO A 90 1.14 21.09 -3.82
CA PRO A 90 2.38 20.33 -3.96
C PRO A 90 3.24 20.36 -2.69
N ASP A 91 3.25 21.48 -1.97
CA ASP A 91 4.08 21.71 -0.79
C ASP A 91 3.44 21.22 0.53
N SER A 92 2.22 20.68 0.48
CA SER A 92 1.60 20.07 1.66
C SER A 92 2.34 18.81 2.07
N LEU A 93 2.46 18.58 3.38
CA LEU A 93 3.10 17.37 3.90
C LEU A 93 2.26 16.13 3.58
N ALA A 94 2.89 15.18 2.91
CA ALA A 94 2.32 13.85 2.67
C ALA A 94 2.73 12.87 3.77
N ILE A 95 3.99 12.90 4.20
CA ILE A 95 4.53 11.99 5.22
C ILE A 95 5.27 12.79 6.30
N ILE A 96 4.99 12.46 7.55
CA ILE A 96 5.81 12.80 8.71
C ILE A 96 6.30 11.48 9.27
N TRP A 97 7.60 11.23 9.19
CA TRP A 97 8.20 10.01 9.68
C TRP A 97 9.09 10.30 10.90
N GLU A 98 8.96 9.45 11.91
CA GLU A 98 9.76 9.47 13.13
C GLU A 98 10.47 8.12 13.26
N GLY A 99 11.79 8.16 13.40
CA GLY A 99 12.62 6.97 13.63
C GLY A 99 12.57 6.49 15.08
N ASP A 100 13.27 5.37 15.36
CA ASP A 100 13.47 4.88 16.73
C ASP A 100 14.23 5.91 17.60
N ASP A 101 15.17 6.65 17.01
CA ASP A 101 15.82 7.79 17.63
C ASP A 101 14.96 9.04 17.36
N PRO A 102 14.49 9.75 18.42
CA PRO A 102 13.69 10.96 18.26
C PRO A 102 14.36 12.10 17.47
N SER A 103 15.70 12.09 17.37
CA SER A 103 16.44 13.03 16.52
C SER A 103 16.36 12.68 15.03
N SER A 104 15.93 11.48 14.69
CA SER A 104 15.81 10.96 13.32
C SER A 104 14.37 11.10 12.84
N SER A 105 14.04 12.25 12.25
CA SER A 105 12.71 12.51 11.67
C SER A 105 12.83 13.02 10.23
N LYS A 106 11.79 12.80 9.43
CA LYS A 106 11.72 13.27 8.04
C LYS A 106 10.31 13.78 7.74
N LYS A 107 10.24 14.92 7.08
CA LYS A 107 9.00 15.46 6.52
C LYS A 107 9.12 15.46 5.02
N ILE A 108 8.10 14.93 4.33
CA ILE A 108 8.08 14.76 2.88
C ILE A 108 6.80 15.41 2.36
N THR A 109 6.93 16.31 1.41
CA THR A 109 5.80 16.93 0.72
C THR A 109 5.20 15.99 -0.34
N TYR A 110 3.99 16.27 -0.80
CA TYR A 110 3.38 15.51 -1.91
C TYR A 110 4.23 15.58 -3.18
N LYS A 111 4.84 16.74 -3.47
CA LYS A 111 5.72 16.89 -4.64
C LYS A 111 6.97 16.01 -4.52
N GLU A 112 7.67 16.08 -3.39
CA GLU A 112 8.86 15.27 -3.14
C GLU A 112 8.53 13.77 -3.20
N LEU A 113 7.39 13.36 -2.63
CA LEU A 113 6.96 11.97 -2.65
C LEU A 113 6.63 11.50 -4.09
N LEU A 114 5.94 12.33 -4.88
CA LEU A 114 5.64 12.01 -6.28
C LEU A 114 6.93 11.86 -7.11
N ASP A 115 7.89 12.77 -6.93
CA ASP A 115 9.17 12.73 -7.65
C ASP A 115 9.94 11.44 -7.32
N GLU A 116 10.02 11.08 -6.05
CA GLU A 116 10.70 9.86 -5.60
C GLU A 116 9.98 8.60 -6.11
N VAL A 117 8.64 8.57 -6.07
CA VAL A 117 7.83 7.49 -6.64
C VAL A 117 8.04 7.36 -8.14
N CYS A 118 8.07 8.45 -8.90
CA CYS A 118 8.33 8.41 -10.34
C CYS A 118 9.72 7.89 -10.66
N LYS A 119 10.75 8.35 -9.94
CA LYS A 119 12.14 7.88 -10.10
C LYS A 119 12.24 6.39 -9.81
N LEU A 120 11.70 5.92 -8.67
CA LEU A 120 11.71 4.49 -8.37
C LEU A 120 10.93 3.68 -9.42
N SER A 121 9.77 4.17 -9.87
CA SER A 121 8.97 3.54 -10.93
C SER A 121 9.78 3.32 -12.21
N ASN A 122 10.50 4.35 -12.66
CA ASN A 122 11.38 4.25 -13.82
C ASN A 122 12.58 3.31 -13.57
N GLY A 123 13.16 3.36 -12.37
CA GLY A 123 14.20 2.43 -11.95
C GLY A 123 13.72 0.98 -12.00
N LEU A 124 12.53 0.69 -11.48
CA LEU A 124 11.93 -0.66 -11.54
C LEU A 124 11.69 -1.12 -12.98
N LYS A 125 11.19 -0.22 -13.86
CA LYS A 125 11.06 -0.52 -15.30
C LYS A 125 12.40 -0.84 -15.95
N SER A 126 13.48 -0.12 -15.61
CA SER A 126 14.82 -0.39 -16.14
C SER A 126 15.38 -1.76 -15.72
N LEU A 127 14.91 -2.29 -14.58
CA LEU A 127 15.23 -3.64 -14.12
C LEU A 127 14.34 -4.72 -14.78
N GLY A 128 13.44 -4.34 -15.68
CA GLY A 128 12.57 -5.25 -16.44
C GLY A 128 11.25 -5.59 -15.74
N ILE A 129 10.84 -4.81 -14.72
CA ILE A 129 9.53 -4.99 -14.08
C ILE A 129 8.46 -4.32 -14.93
N THR A 130 7.39 -5.06 -15.19
CA THR A 130 6.25 -4.65 -16.02
C THR A 130 4.93 -4.84 -15.30
N LYS A 131 3.84 -4.34 -15.91
CA LYS A 131 2.47 -4.56 -15.42
C LYS A 131 2.21 -6.05 -15.18
N GLY A 132 1.67 -6.38 -14.01
CA GLY A 132 1.34 -7.74 -13.60
C GLY A 132 2.48 -8.53 -12.95
N ASP A 133 3.73 -8.05 -12.98
CA ASP A 133 4.82 -8.65 -12.22
C ASP A 133 4.59 -8.49 -10.72
N ARG A 134 4.99 -9.53 -9.94
CA ARG A 134 4.93 -9.48 -8.48
C ARG A 134 6.26 -8.98 -7.93
N VAL A 135 6.17 -7.96 -7.07
CA VAL A 135 7.31 -7.36 -6.37
C VAL A 135 7.09 -7.52 -4.86
N THR A 136 7.97 -8.25 -4.20
CA THR A 136 7.91 -8.38 -2.75
C THR A 136 8.57 -7.17 -2.09
N ILE A 137 7.91 -6.59 -1.08
CA ILE A 137 8.45 -5.49 -0.27
C ILE A 137 8.69 -6.04 1.13
N TYR A 138 9.97 -6.20 1.51
CA TYR A 138 10.41 -6.69 2.81
C TYR A 138 11.25 -5.61 3.48
N MET A 139 10.59 -4.64 4.10
CA MET A 139 11.19 -3.41 4.58
C MET A 139 10.77 -3.07 6.02
N PRO A 140 11.56 -2.28 6.74
CA PRO A 140 11.13 -1.68 7.99
C PRO A 140 10.13 -0.54 7.71
N MET A 141 9.55 0.04 8.77
CA MET A 141 8.63 1.17 8.69
C MET A 141 9.38 2.48 8.41
N ILE A 142 9.81 2.65 7.18
CA ILE A 142 10.50 3.85 6.66
C ILE A 142 9.73 4.42 5.47
N PRO A 143 9.91 5.71 5.12
CA PRO A 143 9.19 6.34 4.00
C PRO A 143 9.34 5.58 2.68
N GLU A 144 10.50 5.00 2.43
CA GLU A 144 10.81 4.23 1.23
C GLU A 144 9.90 3.00 1.06
N ALA A 145 9.28 2.50 2.15
CA ALA A 145 8.26 1.44 2.06
C ALA A 145 6.99 1.95 1.39
N ALA A 146 6.53 3.17 1.72
CA ALA A 146 5.39 3.81 1.05
C ALA A 146 5.73 4.14 -0.41
N VAL A 147 6.92 4.68 -0.66
CA VAL A 147 7.40 4.94 -2.03
C VAL A 147 7.40 3.66 -2.87
N ALA A 148 7.90 2.53 -2.32
CA ALA A 148 7.95 1.25 -3.03
C ALA A 148 6.56 0.73 -3.39
N MET A 149 5.58 0.81 -2.47
CA MET A 149 4.19 0.41 -2.75
C MET A 149 3.57 1.28 -3.84
N LEU A 150 3.72 2.61 -3.75
CA LEU A 150 3.18 3.56 -4.73
C LEU A 150 3.88 3.45 -6.10
N ALA A 151 5.18 3.17 -6.13
CA ALA A 151 5.92 2.94 -7.37
C ALA A 151 5.45 1.67 -8.09
N CYS A 152 5.21 0.58 -7.36
CA CYS A 152 4.62 -0.63 -7.94
C CYS A 152 3.24 -0.34 -8.54
N THR A 153 2.36 0.34 -7.80
CA THR A 153 1.02 0.66 -8.31
C THR A 153 1.06 1.61 -9.49
N ARG A 154 2.07 2.52 -9.56
CA ARG A 154 2.21 3.45 -10.67
C ARG A 154 2.46 2.76 -12.00
N ILE A 155 3.23 1.68 -12.00
CA ILE A 155 3.57 0.90 -13.20
C ILE A 155 2.70 -0.35 -13.40
N GLY A 156 1.67 -0.53 -12.57
CA GLY A 156 0.79 -1.70 -12.63
C GLY A 156 1.40 -3.00 -12.13
N ALA A 157 2.54 -2.95 -11.42
CA ALA A 157 3.11 -4.12 -10.75
C ALA A 157 2.33 -4.46 -9.47
N ILE A 158 2.23 -5.74 -9.15
CA ILE A 158 1.50 -6.25 -7.98
C ILE A 158 2.48 -6.35 -6.82
N HIS A 159 2.32 -5.51 -5.79
CA HIS A 159 3.21 -5.61 -4.65
C HIS A 159 2.70 -6.59 -3.59
N SER A 160 3.64 -7.31 -2.96
CA SER A 160 3.38 -8.21 -1.84
C SER A 160 4.20 -7.74 -0.63
N VAL A 161 3.55 -7.13 0.36
CA VAL A 161 4.26 -6.62 1.54
C VAL A 161 4.44 -7.73 2.57
N VAL A 162 5.66 -7.89 3.02
CA VAL A 162 6.05 -8.88 4.02
C VAL A 162 6.64 -8.16 5.24
N PHE A 163 6.13 -8.47 6.42
CA PHE A 163 6.59 -7.89 7.67
C PHE A 163 8.11 -8.13 7.86
N GLY A 164 8.86 -7.05 8.06
CA GLY A 164 10.33 -7.10 8.18
C GLY A 164 10.88 -7.93 9.35
N GLY A 165 10.03 -8.35 10.28
CA GLY A 165 10.38 -9.25 11.37
C GLY A 165 10.20 -10.74 11.08
N PHE A 166 9.76 -11.13 9.87
CA PHE A 166 9.64 -12.56 9.52
C PHE A 166 10.98 -13.19 9.19
N SER A 167 11.07 -14.52 9.43
CA SER A 167 12.27 -15.30 9.13
C SER A 167 12.49 -15.47 7.62
N PRO A 168 13.73 -15.82 7.20
CA PRO A 168 14.03 -16.14 5.81
C PRO A 168 13.13 -17.23 5.21
N GLU A 169 12.73 -18.25 6.00
CA GLU A 169 11.82 -19.31 5.57
C GLU A 169 10.42 -18.77 5.28
N ALA A 170 9.92 -17.90 6.16
CA ALA A 170 8.62 -17.27 5.99
C ALA A 170 8.59 -16.33 4.78
N LEU A 171 9.70 -15.64 4.49
CA LEU A 171 9.88 -14.81 3.31
C LEU A 171 9.94 -15.68 2.04
N ALA A 172 10.79 -16.71 2.01
CA ALA A 172 10.92 -17.63 0.88
C ALA A 172 9.60 -18.29 0.50
N GLY A 173 8.82 -18.71 1.51
CA GLY A 173 7.50 -19.30 1.28
C GLY A 173 6.55 -18.36 0.55
N ARG A 174 6.55 -17.07 0.89
CA ARG A 174 5.71 -16.05 0.24
C ARG A 174 6.19 -15.71 -1.16
N LEU A 175 7.50 -15.53 -1.35
CA LEU A 175 8.10 -15.33 -2.68
C LEU A 175 7.69 -16.43 -3.65
N LYS A 176 7.80 -17.69 -3.19
CA LYS A 176 7.42 -18.86 -3.99
C LYS A 176 5.93 -18.93 -4.26
N ASP A 177 5.09 -18.66 -3.25
CA ASP A 177 3.63 -18.78 -3.37
C ASP A 177 3.04 -17.77 -4.36
N CYS A 178 3.52 -16.53 -4.36
CA CYS A 178 3.07 -15.50 -5.33
C CYS A 178 3.93 -15.41 -6.59
N ASP A 179 4.90 -16.30 -6.79
CA ASP A 179 5.85 -16.28 -7.91
C ASP A 179 6.53 -14.89 -8.07
N SER A 180 6.99 -14.32 -6.95
CA SER A 180 7.69 -13.04 -6.94
C SER A 180 9.17 -13.25 -7.22
N LYS A 181 9.67 -12.61 -8.29
CA LYS A 181 11.06 -12.69 -8.74
C LYS A 181 11.86 -11.43 -8.43
N PHE A 182 11.20 -10.46 -7.84
CA PHE A 182 11.75 -9.15 -7.51
C PHE A 182 11.47 -8.84 -6.04
N ILE A 183 12.45 -8.21 -5.39
CA ILE A 183 12.29 -7.78 -4.00
C ILE A 183 12.86 -6.39 -3.79
N ILE A 184 12.20 -5.61 -2.95
CA ILE A 184 12.69 -4.34 -2.42
C ILE A 184 12.86 -4.51 -0.92
N THR A 185 14.05 -4.22 -0.40
CA THR A 185 14.40 -4.37 1.00
C THR A 185 15.31 -3.23 1.48
N ALA A 186 15.78 -3.28 2.72
CA ALA A 186 16.83 -2.41 3.23
C ALA A 186 18.06 -3.26 3.61
N ASP A 187 19.20 -2.59 3.76
CA ASP A 187 20.40 -3.23 4.35
C ASP A 187 20.04 -3.86 5.68
N GLU A 188 19.50 -3.06 6.59
CA GLU A 188 19.04 -3.46 7.91
C GLU A 188 17.79 -2.67 8.33
N GLY A 189 17.05 -3.20 9.32
CA GLY A 189 16.00 -2.50 10.03
C GLY A 189 16.47 -2.14 11.44
N VAL A 190 15.95 -1.04 11.99
CA VAL A 190 16.11 -0.68 13.39
C VAL A 190 14.74 -0.73 14.07
N ARG A 191 14.62 -1.47 15.18
CA ARG A 191 13.36 -1.58 15.91
C ARG A 191 13.63 -1.79 17.40
N GLY A 192 13.19 -0.84 18.22
CA GLY A 192 13.40 -0.88 19.69
C GLY A 192 14.89 -0.95 20.05
N GLY A 193 15.76 -0.22 19.31
CA GLY A 193 17.20 -0.23 19.48
C GLY A 193 17.91 -1.51 18.99
N LYS A 194 17.19 -2.46 18.37
CA LYS A 194 17.76 -3.69 17.81
C LYS A 194 17.90 -3.59 16.31
N ILE A 195 19.02 -4.10 15.79
CA ILE A 195 19.26 -4.22 14.36
C ILE A 195 18.67 -5.54 13.85
N ILE A 196 17.95 -5.47 12.74
CA ILE A 196 17.36 -6.62 12.04
C ILE A 196 18.07 -6.73 10.69
N PRO A 197 18.79 -7.83 10.39
CA PRO A 197 19.60 -7.98 9.18
C PRO A 197 18.72 -8.34 7.98
N LEU A 198 18.02 -7.35 7.40
CA LEU A 198 17.00 -7.59 6.38
C LEU A 198 17.63 -8.16 5.09
N LYS A 199 18.73 -7.55 4.60
CA LYS A 199 19.39 -8.05 3.39
C LYS A 199 19.93 -9.48 3.57
N GLU A 200 20.50 -9.80 4.72
CA GLU A 200 20.94 -11.16 5.02
C GLU A 200 19.78 -12.17 5.03
N ASN A 201 18.63 -11.76 5.58
CA ASN A 201 17.41 -12.57 5.53
C ASN A 201 16.91 -12.79 4.10
N VAL A 202 16.99 -11.75 3.26
CA VAL A 202 16.66 -11.84 1.83
C VAL A 202 17.60 -12.82 1.14
N ASP A 203 18.92 -12.73 1.35
CA ASP A 203 19.90 -13.62 0.72
C ASP A 203 19.63 -15.09 1.07
N LYS A 204 19.31 -15.37 2.34
CA LYS A 204 18.92 -16.71 2.80
C LYS A 204 17.58 -17.17 2.18
N ALA A 205 16.64 -16.26 1.95
CA ALA A 205 15.37 -16.61 1.36
C ALA A 205 15.49 -16.90 -0.14
N ILE A 206 16.18 -16.04 -0.90
CA ILE A 206 16.33 -16.18 -2.36
C ILE A 206 17.25 -17.34 -2.75
N SER A 207 18.19 -17.76 -1.89
CA SER A 207 19.02 -18.96 -2.13
C SER A 207 18.18 -20.26 -2.28
N LYS A 208 16.91 -20.23 -1.88
CA LYS A 208 15.94 -21.33 -2.01
C LYS A 208 15.08 -21.24 -3.27
N LEU A 209 15.33 -20.24 -4.14
CA LEU A 209 14.57 -19.96 -5.36
C LEU A 209 15.45 -20.18 -6.59
N GLU A 210 14.88 -20.79 -7.63
CA GLU A 210 15.65 -21.13 -8.84
C GLU A 210 15.78 -19.98 -9.84
N ASP A 211 14.80 -19.05 -9.88
CA ASP A 211 14.66 -18.06 -10.94
C ASP A 211 14.49 -16.62 -10.44
N PHE A 212 15.05 -16.33 -9.24
CA PHE A 212 15.05 -14.98 -8.69
C PHE A 212 15.86 -14.02 -9.60
N LYS A 213 15.34 -12.79 -9.79
CA LYS A 213 15.92 -11.85 -10.75
C LYS A 213 16.67 -10.69 -10.10
N LYS A 214 16.00 -9.86 -9.29
CA LYS A 214 16.55 -8.57 -8.84
C LYS A 214 16.14 -8.23 -7.42
N CYS A 215 17.09 -7.62 -6.68
CA CYS A 215 16.92 -7.11 -5.34
C CYS A 215 17.29 -5.62 -5.30
N VAL A 216 16.36 -4.76 -4.91
CA VAL A 216 16.63 -3.33 -4.66
C VAL A 216 16.80 -3.11 -3.18
N VAL A 217 17.89 -2.46 -2.79
CA VAL A 217 18.31 -2.32 -1.38
C VAL A 217 18.38 -0.86 -0.98
N VAL A 218 17.59 -0.46 0.01
CA VAL A 218 17.66 0.85 0.66
C VAL A 218 18.81 0.85 1.68
N LYS A 219 19.66 1.87 1.63
CA LYS A 219 20.72 2.07 2.61
C LYS A 219 20.18 2.78 3.84
N ARG A 220 19.72 2.01 4.85
CA ARG A 220 19.13 2.52 6.09
C ARG A 220 20.17 2.76 7.20
N THR A 221 21.04 1.81 7.44
CA THR A 221 22.09 1.90 8.46
C THR A 221 23.46 2.23 7.88
N GLY A 222 23.72 1.78 6.67
CA GLY A 222 24.99 1.94 5.97
C GLY A 222 26.08 0.95 6.44
N ASN A 223 25.70 -0.04 7.24
CA ASN A 223 26.61 -1.11 7.63
C ASN A 223 26.99 -1.98 6.41
N SER A 224 28.10 -2.70 6.53
CA SER A 224 28.54 -3.63 5.50
C SER A 224 27.58 -4.81 5.40
N ILE A 225 27.12 -5.10 4.18
CA ILE A 225 26.25 -6.23 3.85
C ILE A 225 26.89 -7.09 2.75
N THR A 226 26.45 -8.34 2.63
CA THR A 226 26.75 -9.18 1.47
C THR A 226 26.13 -8.56 0.22
N TRP A 227 26.91 -8.53 -0.88
CA TRP A 227 26.48 -7.92 -2.12
C TRP A 227 26.73 -8.80 -3.33
N ASN A 228 25.72 -9.00 -4.16
CA ASN A 228 25.81 -9.72 -5.42
C ASN A 228 25.56 -8.77 -6.61
N ASN A 229 26.59 -8.36 -7.30
CA ASN A 229 26.50 -7.42 -8.43
C ASN A 229 25.60 -7.87 -9.59
N GLN A 230 25.18 -9.14 -9.65
CA GLN A 230 24.29 -9.63 -10.71
C GLN A 230 22.82 -9.36 -10.41
N ILE A 231 22.44 -9.28 -9.13
CA ILE A 231 21.05 -9.18 -8.70
C ILE A 231 20.76 -7.96 -7.81
N ASP A 232 21.75 -7.43 -7.08
CA ASP A 232 21.56 -6.35 -6.11
C ASP A 232 21.76 -4.98 -6.74
N TYR A 233 20.88 -4.06 -6.42
CA TYR A 233 20.88 -2.68 -6.87
C TYR A 233 20.60 -1.75 -5.70
N TRP A 234 21.44 -0.71 -5.53
CA TRP A 234 21.14 0.30 -4.54
C TRP A 234 19.93 1.13 -4.96
N TYR A 235 19.02 1.34 -4.04
CA TYR A 235 17.83 2.16 -4.23
C TYR A 235 18.19 3.59 -4.70
N HIS A 236 19.12 4.24 -4.03
CA HIS A 236 19.53 5.60 -4.35
C HIS A 236 20.17 5.71 -5.74
N ASP A 237 20.98 4.73 -6.15
CA ASP A 237 21.57 4.72 -7.50
C ASP A 237 20.49 4.63 -8.59
N LEU A 238 19.44 3.84 -8.35
CA LEU A 238 18.30 3.79 -9.26
C LEU A 238 17.57 5.13 -9.35
N LEU A 239 17.39 5.82 -8.22
CA LEU A 239 16.76 7.14 -8.21
C LEU A 239 17.59 8.18 -8.96
N ASP A 240 18.91 8.20 -8.76
CA ASP A 240 19.83 9.17 -9.37
C ASP A 240 19.91 9.02 -10.89
N LEU A 241 19.74 7.80 -11.40
CA LEU A 241 19.76 7.49 -12.82
C LEU A 241 18.39 7.61 -13.52
N SER A 242 17.31 7.88 -12.76
CA SER A 242 15.94 7.83 -13.25
C SER A 242 15.30 9.21 -13.36
N SER A 243 14.44 9.37 -14.37
CA SER A 243 13.58 10.56 -14.51
C SER A 243 12.54 10.63 -13.40
N ASP A 244 12.23 11.83 -12.94
CA ASP A 244 11.14 12.17 -12.02
C ASP A 244 9.76 12.26 -12.71
N VAL A 245 9.70 11.95 -14.00
CA VAL A 245 8.46 11.87 -14.78
C VAL A 245 8.20 10.43 -15.17
N CYS A 246 7.12 9.85 -14.64
CA CYS A 246 6.65 8.52 -14.98
C CYS A 246 5.12 8.54 -15.09
N PRO A 247 4.54 8.50 -16.30
CA PRO A 247 3.08 8.41 -16.46
C PRO A 247 2.52 7.19 -15.74
N PRO A 248 1.39 7.34 -15.02
CA PRO A 248 0.75 6.22 -14.34
C PRO A 248 0.12 5.25 -15.36
N GLU A 249 0.30 3.95 -15.12
CA GLU A 249 -0.33 2.89 -15.91
C GLU A 249 -1.85 2.92 -15.74
N GLU A 250 -2.59 2.83 -16.84
CA GLU A 250 -4.04 2.71 -16.80
C GLU A 250 -4.44 1.29 -16.37
N MET A 251 -5.05 1.17 -15.18
CA MET A 251 -5.45 -0.09 -14.58
C MET A 251 -6.97 -0.25 -14.63
N SER A 252 -7.47 -1.43 -15.01
CA SER A 252 -8.86 -1.78 -14.76
C SER A 252 -9.14 -1.76 -13.24
N ALA A 253 -10.36 -1.42 -12.84
CA ALA A 253 -10.75 -1.49 -11.44
C ALA A 253 -10.57 -2.90 -10.82
N GLU A 254 -10.66 -3.94 -11.65
CA GLU A 254 -10.47 -5.35 -11.24
C GLU A 254 -9.04 -5.86 -11.45
N ASP A 255 -8.12 -5.04 -11.99
CA ASP A 255 -6.71 -5.43 -12.06
C ASP A 255 -6.13 -5.60 -10.65
N PRO A 256 -5.35 -6.68 -10.41
CA PRO A 256 -4.65 -6.91 -9.17
C PRO A 256 -3.74 -5.74 -8.79
N MET A 257 -3.79 -5.33 -7.51
CA MET A 257 -2.97 -4.25 -6.98
C MET A 257 -1.92 -4.76 -5.97
N PHE A 258 -2.35 -5.60 -5.02
CA PHE A 258 -1.43 -6.14 -4.02
C PHE A 258 -1.88 -7.47 -3.44
N ILE A 259 -0.94 -8.14 -2.78
CA ILE A 259 -1.14 -9.40 -2.06
C ILE A 259 -0.69 -9.23 -0.62
N LEU A 260 -1.56 -9.56 0.32
CA LEU A 260 -1.20 -9.68 1.74
C LEU A 260 -1.55 -11.07 2.26
N TYR A 261 -0.69 -11.59 3.15
CA TYR A 261 -0.83 -12.93 3.69
C TYR A 261 -1.51 -12.95 5.05
N THR A 262 -2.48 -13.83 5.18
CA THR A 262 -3.13 -14.14 6.47
C THR A 262 -2.59 -15.44 7.04
N SER A 263 -2.75 -15.66 8.36
CA SER A 263 -2.27 -16.87 9.04
C SER A 263 -2.90 -18.16 8.55
N GLY A 264 -4.04 -18.10 7.85
CA GLY A 264 -4.75 -19.25 7.31
C GLY A 264 -5.20 -20.27 8.38
N SER A 265 -6.35 -20.89 8.20
CA SER A 265 -6.88 -21.92 9.10
C SER A 265 -6.10 -23.25 9.05
N THR A 266 -5.28 -23.47 8.01
CA THR A 266 -4.52 -24.70 7.76
C THR A 266 -3.06 -24.64 8.19
N GLY A 267 -2.65 -23.57 8.87
CA GLY A 267 -1.26 -23.34 9.32
C GLY A 267 -0.32 -22.79 8.24
N LYS A 268 -0.67 -22.90 6.95
CA LYS A 268 0.07 -22.21 5.88
C LYS A 268 -0.52 -20.84 5.61
N PRO A 269 0.29 -19.77 5.51
CA PRO A 269 -0.20 -18.46 5.12
C PRO A 269 -0.90 -18.51 3.76
N LYS A 270 -2.00 -17.77 3.63
CA LYS A 270 -2.76 -17.63 2.38
C LYS A 270 -2.65 -16.22 1.87
N GLY A 271 -2.25 -16.06 0.61
CA GLY A 271 -2.24 -14.76 -0.07
C GLY A 271 -3.66 -14.32 -0.40
N VAL A 272 -4.04 -13.14 0.06
CA VAL A 272 -5.28 -12.46 -0.31
C VAL A 272 -4.94 -11.42 -1.37
N LEU A 273 -5.48 -11.62 -2.57
CA LEU A 273 -5.33 -10.71 -3.68
C LEU A 273 -6.38 -9.60 -3.58
N HIS A 274 -5.94 -8.35 -3.62
CA HIS A 274 -6.80 -7.18 -3.65
C HIS A 274 -6.74 -6.52 -5.02
N THR A 275 -7.93 -6.17 -5.57
CA THR A 275 -8.07 -5.43 -6.82
C THR A 275 -8.09 -3.92 -6.57
N THR A 276 -7.90 -3.12 -7.63
CA THR A 276 -7.59 -1.69 -7.49
C THR A 276 -8.81 -0.85 -7.10
N GLY A 277 -9.91 -0.92 -7.86
CA GLY A 277 -11.01 0.06 -7.75
C GLY A 277 -11.82 -0.06 -6.46
N GLY A 278 -12.37 -1.24 -6.20
CA GLY A 278 -13.21 -1.48 -5.02
C GLY A 278 -12.46 -1.24 -3.72
N TYR A 279 -11.19 -1.66 -3.65
CA TYR A 279 -10.33 -1.42 -2.50
C TYR A 279 -10.11 0.07 -2.24
N LEU A 280 -9.75 0.86 -3.26
CA LEU A 280 -9.51 2.30 -3.09
C LEU A 280 -10.76 3.05 -2.68
N VAL A 281 -11.93 2.73 -3.25
CA VAL A 281 -13.21 3.34 -2.83
C VAL A 281 -13.48 3.05 -1.37
N TYR A 282 -13.31 1.80 -0.93
CA TYR A 282 -13.54 1.40 0.45
C TYR A 282 -12.54 2.04 1.42
N ALA A 283 -11.26 2.05 1.10
CA ALA A 283 -10.23 2.70 1.92
C ALA A 283 -10.51 4.20 2.07
N SER A 284 -10.86 4.89 0.98
CA SER A 284 -11.18 6.32 1.00
C SER A 284 -12.39 6.65 1.87
N ILE A 285 -13.50 5.90 1.77
CA ILE A 285 -14.71 6.16 2.57
C ILE A 285 -14.46 5.88 4.06
N THR A 286 -13.77 4.79 4.38
CA THR A 286 -13.48 4.42 5.77
C THR A 286 -12.50 5.39 6.40
N HIS A 287 -11.47 5.82 5.70
CA HIS A 287 -10.53 6.83 6.19
C HIS A 287 -11.24 8.13 6.55
N GLN A 288 -12.08 8.64 5.67
CA GLN A 288 -12.80 9.88 5.94
C GLN A 288 -13.88 9.74 7.01
N TYR A 289 -14.73 8.70 6.94
CA TYR A 289 -15.92 8.63 7.78
C TYR A 289 -15.69 7.93 9.13
N ILE A 290 -14.84 6.92 9.17
CA ILE A 290 -14.59 6.16 10.40
C ILE A 290 -13.54 6.85 11.26
N PHE A 291 -12.46 7.34 10.63
CA PHE A 291 -11.42 8.08 11.36
C PHE A 291 -11.73 9.58 11.48
N ASP A 292 -12.78 10.07 10.80
CA ASP A 292 -13.18 11.49 10.82
C ASP A 292 -12.01 12.43 10.48
N CYS A 293 -11.18 12.03 9.52
CA CYS A 293 -9.95 12.70 9.16
C CYS A 293 -10.25 13.92 8.28
N HIS A 294 -9.92 15.12 8.77
CA HIS A 294 -10.05 16.40 8.07
C HIS A 294 -8.71 16.84 7.46
N ASN A 295 -8.74 17.80 6.54
CA ASN A 295 -7.57 18.23 5.78
C ASN A 295 -6.39 18.71 6.65
N ASP A 296 -6.67 19.26 7.83
CA ASP A 296 -5.64 19.80 8.73
C ASP A 296 -5.20 18.79 9.81
N ASP A 297 -5.74 17.58 9.77
CA ASP A 297 -5.42 16.55 10.75
C ASP A 297 -4.12 15.82 10.36
N ILE A 298 -3.37 15.41 11.38
CA ILE A 298 -2.26 14.48 11.25
C ILE A 298 -2.80 13.08 11.62
N TYR A 299 -2.84 12.19 10.63
CA TYR A 299 -3.25 10.81 10.85
C TYR A 299 -2.02 9.93 11.16
N TRP A 300 -2.07 9.19 12.25
CA TRP A 300 -1.01 8.27 12.62
C TRP A 300 -1.50 6.82 12.61
N CYS A 301 -1.04 6.05 11.64
CA CYS A 301 -1.23 4.61 11.61
C CYS A 301 -0.09 3.90 12.36
N THR A 302 -0.42 3.18 13.42
CA THR A 302 0.56 2.40 14.21
C THR A 302 0.72 0.96 13.74
N ALA A 303 -0.07 0.53 12.75
CA ALA A 303 0.03 -0.80 12.16
C ALA A 303 1.17 -0.86 11.13
N ASP A 304 1.88 -1.98 11.11
CA ASP A 304 2.91 -2.25 10.10
C ASP A 304 2.27 -2.45 8.72
N VAL A 305 2.96 -2.01 7.66
CA VAL A 305 2.50 -2.14 6.25
C VAL A 305 2.34 -3.59 5.78
N GLY A 306 2.93 -4.54 6.48
CA GLY A 306 2.71 -5.98 6.25
C GLY A 306 1.33 -6.48 6.68
N TRP A 307 0.49 -5.61 7.26
CA TRP A 307 -0.90 -5.88 7.63
C TRP A 307 -1.85 -5.00 6.82
N VAL A 308 -3.06 -5.51 6.51
CA VAL A 308 -4.02 -4.77 5.68
C VAL A 308 -4.35 -3.39 6.25
N THR A 309 -4.42 -3.23 7.57
CA THR A 309 -4.66 -1.94 8.22
C THR A 309 -3.51 -0.96 7.96
N GLY A 310 -2.25 -1.39 8.10
CA GLY A 310 -1.08 -0.57 7.79
C GLY A 310 -1.05 -0.18 6.32
N HIS A 311 -1.21 -1.15 5.42
CA HIS A 311 -1.28 -0.90 3.99
C HIS A 311 -2.37 0.11 3.64
N SER A 312 -3.61 -0.11 4.09
CA SER A 312 -4.79 0.68 3.68
C SER A 312 -4.77 2.13 4.15
N TYR A 313 -4.06 2.44 5.22
CA TYR A 313 -4.11 3.76 5.86
C TYR A 313 -2.74 4.45 5.94
N ILE A 314 -1.74 3.94 5.24
CA ILE A 314 -0.45 4.59 4.98
C ILE A 314 -0.34 5.00 3.51
N ILE A 315 -0.97 4.24 2.60
CA ILE A 315 -0.99 4.50 1.15
C ILE A 315 -2.19 5.36 0.74
#